data_548a9c73929191df633ae04b43170365
#
_entry.id   548a9c73929191df633ae04b43170365
#
_cell.length_a   1.000
_cell.length_b   1.000
_cell.length_c   1.000
_cell.angle_alpha   90.00
_cell.angle_beta   90.00
_cell.angle_gamma   90.00
#
_symmetry.space_group_name_H-M   'P 1'
#
loop_
_entity.id
_entity.type
_entity.pdbx_description
1 polymer ?
#
loop_
_entity_poly.entity_id
_entity_poly.type
_entity_poly.pdbx_seq_one_letter_code
_entity_poly.pdbx_strand_id
1 'polypeptide(L)'
;VTPRYRQRGVLVRSFSNMKLGILSRGQSLYSTRRLAEAAQIRGHDVRVVDYLRCYLDIAPGNPRVLFRGEELTFDVVISRIAANRTFYGTAVVRQFEMMGILTVNESQSINRSRDKLRTIQILSRSSIDIPKTVLAEETRDIDGLISIVGEAPVVVKLTEGTQGVGVVLAESRSAARSLIDAFRQLDANILVQEYIKEASGTDIRCLVVGDRVVAGMERRSHDGDFRSNLHQGGSGTPVDLTDEERDIAVRATKALGLEVAGVDMLRSNRGPLVLEVNSSPGIEGIERTSNVDVAGAIIEHLEERLGEE
;
A
#
# COMPACT_ATOMS: atom_id res chain seq x y z
N VAL A 1 -13.57 40.14 -38.12
CA VAL A 1 -13.67 38.71 -38.29
C VAL A 1 -12.96 38.09 -37.08
N THR A 2 -13.72 37.68 -36.05
CA THR A 2 -13.24 37.10 -34.77
C THR A 2 -13.15 35.59 -34.92
N PRO A 3 -12.07 34.92 -34.56
CA PRO A 3 -12.01 33.47 -34.62
C PRO A 3 -12.83 32.85 -33.46
N ARG A 4 -13.80 32.03 -33.83
CA ARG A 4 -14.53 31.19 -32.88
C ARG A 4 -13.64 30.03 -32.45
N TYR A 5 -13.21 30.04 -31.18
CA TYR A 5 -12.65 28.86 -30.50
C TYR A 5 -13.74 27.79 -30.37
N ARG A 6 -13.59 26.70 -31.10
CA ARG A 6 -14.36 25.46 -30.84
C ARG A 6 -13.80 24.85 -29.53
N GLN A 7 -14.57 24.92 -28.45
CA GLN A 7 -14.39 24.03 -27.32
C GLN A 7 -14.59 22.59 -27.81
N ARG A 8 -13.53 21.78 -27.73
CA ARG A 8 -13.65 20.32 -27.85
C ARG A 8 -14.44 19.86 -26.65
N GLY A 9 -15.70 19.42 -26.87
CA GLY A 9 -16.49 18.76 -25.86
C GLY A 9 -15.77 17.50 -25.40
N VAL A 10 -15.37 17.48 -24.15
CA VAL A 10 -15.01 16.24 -23.45
C VAL A 10 -16.32 15.47 -23.39
N LEU A 11 -16.39 14.34 -24.08
CA LEU A 11 -17.45 13.35 -23.93
C LEU A 11 -17.36 12.84 -22.49
N VAL A 12 -18.14 13.41 -21.59
CA VAL A 12 -18.42 12.82 -20.29
C VAL A 12 -19.22 11.55 -20.59
N ARG A 13 -18.54 10.39 -20.59
CA ARG A 13 -19.25 9.10 -20.58
C ARG A 13 -20.14 9.13 -19.34
N SER A 14 -21.44 9.07 -19.56
CA SER A 14 -22.43 8.89 -18.49
C SER A 14 -22.27 7.46 -17.96
N PHE A 15 -21.39 7.29 -16.96
CA PHE A 15 -21.36 6.06 -16.20
C PHE A 15 -22.66 5.94 -15.42
N SER A 16 -23.27 4.75 -15.45
CA SER A 16 -24.44 4.46 -14.61
C SER A 16 -24.07 4.65 -13.14
N ASN A 17 -25.03 5.16 -12.33
CA ASN A 17 -24.85 5.34 -10.90
C ASN A 17 -24.48 3.99 -10.23
N MET A 18 -23.21 3.81 -9.80
CA MET A 18 -22.77 2.60 -9.12
C MET A 18 -23.06 2.66 -7.62
N LYS A 19 -23.36 1.53 -7.04
CA LYS A 19 -23.44 1.34 -5.58
C LYS A 19 -22.08 0.95 -5.04
N LEU A 20 -21.41 1.88 -4.39
CA LEU A 20 -20.05 1.74 -3.86
C LEU A 20 -20.06 1.44 -2.36
N GLY A 21 -19.46 0.31 -1.97
CA GLY A 21 -19.15 0.00 -0.59
C GLY A 21 -17.73 0.44 -0.21
N ILE A 22 -17.54 1.22 0.85
CA ILE A 22 -16.21 1.53 1.40
C ILE A 22 -16.06 0.81 2.73
N LEU A 23 -15.25 -0.26 2.75
CA LEU A 23 -14.95 -1.01 3.98
C LEU A 23 -13.92 -0.25 4.81
N SER A 24 -14.36 0.42 5.87
CA SER A 24 -13.49 1.25 6.70
C SER A 24 -13.99 1.28 8.14
N ARG A 25 -13.08 1.41 9.10
CA ARG A 25 -13.40 1.52 10.53
C ARG A 25 -14.01 2.86 10.94
N GLY A 26 -13.92 3.89 10.10
CA GLY A 26 -14.44 5.22 10.45
C GLY A 26 -14.69 6.09 9.23
N GLN A 27 -15.87 6.69 9.19
CA GLN A 27 -16.25 7.65 8.15
C GLN A 27 -15.43 8.94 8.21
N SER A 28 -14.98 9.33 9.41
CA SER A 28 -14.20 10.56 9.64
C SER A 28 -12.72 10.44 9.25
N LEU A 29 -12.23 9.23 8.98
CA LEU A 29 -10.86 9.05 8.50
C LEU A 29 -10.67 9.76 7.17
N TYR A 30 -9.62 10.57 7.03
CA TYR A 30 -9.38 11.39 5.85
C TYR A 30 -9.59 10.62 4.54
N SER A 31 -8.88 9.52 4.35
CA SER A 31 -8.96 8.74 3.10
C SER A 31 -10.36 8.20 2.84
N THR A 32 -11.09 7.78 3.89
CA THR A 32 -12.47 7.27 3.75
C THR A 32 -13.42 8.39 3.32
N ARG A 33 -13.32 9.54 3.99
CA ARG A 33 -14.14 10.71 3.69
C ARG A 33 -13.89 11.21 2.26
N ARG A 34 -12.60 11.34 1.85
CA ARG A 34 -12.23 11.80 0.51
C ARG A 34 -12.75 10.87 -0.59
N LEU A 35 -12.65 9.55 -0.40
CA LEU A 35 -13.20 8.56 -1.35
C LEU A 35 -14.73 8.67 -1.44
N ALA A 36 -15.41 8.83 -0.30
CA ALA A 36 -16.87 9.00 -0.31
C ALA A 36 -17.28 10.32 -1.00
N GLU A 37 -16.61 11.43 -0.70
CA GLU A 37 -16.85 12.73 -1.34
C GLU A 37 -16.60 12.66 -2.87
N ALA A 38 -15.49 12.07 -3.29
CA ALA A 38 -15.16 11.94 -4.71
C ALA A 38 -16.22 11.12 -5.47
N ALA A 39 -16.67 10.01 -4.89
CA ALA A 39 -17.71 9.18 -5.50
C ALA A 39 -19.08 9.89 -5.54
N GLN A 40 -19.46 10.60 -4.48
CA GLN A 40 -20.70 11.37 -4.43
C GLN A 40 -20.73 12.52 -5.46
N ILE A 41 -19.60 13.24 -5.62
CA ILE A 41 -19.47 14.30 -6.63
C ILE A 41 -19.66 13.75 -8.05
N ARG A 42 -19.25 12.49 -8.30
CA ARG A 42 -19.44 11.79 -9.58
C ARG A 42 -20.83 11.14 -9.73
N GLY A 43 -21.71 11.28 -8.74
CA GLY A 43 -23.11 10.84 -8.77
C GLY A 43 -23.34 9.39 -8.33
N HIS A 44 -22.39 8.77 -7.63
CA HIS A 44 -22.52 7.39 -7.16
C HIS A 44 -23.21 7.30 -5.80
N ASP A 45 -23.88 6.16 -5.54
CA ASP A 45 -24.45 5.82 -4.25
C ASP A 45 -23.36 5.18 -3.35
N VAL A 46 -23.01 5.83 -2.25
CA VAL A 46 -21.86 5.46 -1.41
C VAL A 46 -22.30 5.07 -0.01
N ARG A 47 -21.90 3.89 0.42
CA ARG A 47 -22.07 3.43 1.80
C ARG A 47 -20.74 3.08 2.43
N VAL A 48 -20.38 3.78 3.52
CA VAL A 48 -19.23 3.41 4.37
C VAL A 48 -19.65 2.39 5.39
N VAL A 49 -18.96 1.26 5.43
CA VAL A 49 -19.28 0.12 6.28
C VAL A 49 -18.10 -0.21 7.20
N ASP A 50 -18.35 -0.26 8.51
CA ASP A 50 -17.37 -0.79 9.46
C ASP A 50 -17.31 -2.32 9.32
N TYR A 51 -16.30 -2.80 8.61
CA TYR A 51 -16.14 -4.22 8.30
C TYR A 51 -16.00 -5.10 9.55
N LEU A 52 -15.57 -4.57 10.70
CA LEU A 52 -15.51 -5.32 11.95
C LEU A 52 -16.89 -5.60 12.55
N ARG A 53 -17.92 -4.92 12.07
CA ARG A 53 -19.33 -5.10 12.49
C ARG A 53 -20.15 -5.89 11.46
N CYS A 54 -19.52 -6.30 10.37
CA CYS A 54 -20.13 -7.25 9.44
C CYS A 54 -20.09 -8.65 10.02
N TYR A 55 -21.02 -9.50 9.62
CA TYR A 55 -20.94 -10.93 9.81
C TYR A 55 -21.21 -11.64 8.49
N LEU A 56 -20.54 -12.78 8.33
CA LEU A 56 -20.50 -13.52 7.08
C LEU A 56 -21.43 -14.73 7.20
N ASP A 57 -22.40 -14.81 6.30
CA ASP A 57 -23.21 -16.01 6.14
C ASP A 57 -22.57 -16.86 5.04
N ILE A 58 -22.01 -18.00 5.43
CA ILE A 58 -21.25 -18.87 4.55
C ILE A 58 -22.14 -20.08 4.16
N ALA A 59 -23.32 -19.77 3.65
CA ALA A 59 -24.24 -20.80 3.18
C ALA A 59 -23.82 -21.31 1.77
N PRO A 60 -23.84 -22.63 1.51
CA PRO A 60 -23.53 -23.18 0.19
C PRO A 60 -24.43 -22.56 -0.90
N GLY A 61 -23.81 -22.02 -1.94
CA GLY A 61 -24.52 -21.44 -3.10
C GLY A 61 -25.17 -20.07 -2.86
N ASN A 62 -25.14 -19.55 -1.62
CA ASN A 62 -25.71 -18.23 -1.29
C ASN A 62 -24.87 -17.50 -0.24
N PRO A 63 -23.61 -17.16 -0.53
CA PRO A 63 -22.78 -16.39 0.37
C PRO A 63 -23.33 -14.98 0.54
N ARG A 64 -23.38 -14.46 1.79
CA ARG A 64 -23.86 -13.11 2.09
C ARG A 64 -22.96 -12.38 3.08
N VAL A 65 -22.93 -11.07 2.98
CA VAL A 65 -22.37 -10.17 4.01
C VAL A 65 -23.51 -9.39 4.64
N LEU A 66 -23.64 -9.47 5.95
CA LEU A 66 -24.68 -8.78 6.69
C LEU A 66 -24.08 -7.70 7.60
N PHE A 67 -24.79 -6.59 7.71
CA PHE A 67 -24.46 -5.48 8.61
C PHE A 67 -25.72 -5.00 9.30
N ARG A 68 -25.78 -5.06 10.63
CA ARG A 68 -26.94 -4.69 11.43
C ARG A 68 -28.26 -5.40 11.00
N GLY A 69 -28.16 -6.64 10.57
CA GLY A 69 -29.32 -7.43 10.11
C GLY A 69 -29.71 -7.25 8.64
N GLU A 70 -29.10 -6.30 7.95
CA GLU A 70 -29.32 -6.05 6.51
C GLU A 70 -28.26 -6.76 5.69
N GLU A 71 -28.64 -7.34 4.56
CA GLU A 71 -27.72 -7.84 3.54
C GLU A 71 -27.11 -6.65 2.77
N LEU A 72 -25.78 -6.69 2.60
CA LEU A 72 -25.05 -5.69 1.84
C LEU A 72 -24.91 -6.13 0.39
N THR A 73 -25.36 -5.27 -0.52
CA THR A 73 -25.23 -5.45 -1.97
C THR A 73 -24.60 -4.21 -2.58
N PHE A 74 -23.50 -4.40 -3.31
CA PHE A 74 -22.75 -3.35 -3.99
C PHE A 74 -22.41 -3.79 -5.42
N ASP A 75 -22.11 -2.84 -6.29
CA ASP A 75 -21.51 -3.10 -7.59
C ASP A 75 -19.99 -3.25 -7.44
N VAL A 76 -19.39 -2.45 -6.52
CA VAL A 76 -17.97 -2.48 -6.21
C VAL A 76 -17.70 -2.17 -4.75
N VAL A 77 -16.64 -2.72 -4.22
CA VAL A 77 -16.18 -2.51 -2.85
C VAL A 77 -14.72 -2.01 -2.83
N ILE A 78 -14.48 -0.86 -2.17
CA ILE A 78 -13.13 -0.40 -1.84
C ILE A 78 -12.73 -0.91 -0.47
N SER A 79 -11.58 -1.60 -0.40
CA SER A 79 -11.04 -2.15 0.85
C SER A 79 -10.07 -1.19 1.53
N ARG A 80 -10.50 -0.58 2.66
CA ARG A 80 -9.65 0.24 3.53
C ARG A 80 -9.35 -0.51 4.83
N ILE A 81 -8.70 -1.68 4.69
CA ILE A 81 -8.46 -2.60 5.79
C ILE A 81 -7.23 -2.14 6.59
N ALA A 82 -7.42 -1.98 7.91
CA ALA A 82 -6.33 -1.65 8.82
C ALA A 82 -5.34 -2.83 8.97
N ALA A 83 -4.04 -2.53 9.06
CA ALA A 83 -3.00 -3.56 9.10
C ALA A 83 -3.15 -4.55 10.26
N ASN A 84 -3.54 -4.06 11.44
CA ASN A 84 -3.76 -4.90 12.63
C ASN A 84 -5.11 -5.66 12.61
N ARG A 85 -5.85 -5.62 11.53
CA ARG A 85 -7.15 -6.29 11.33
C ARG A 85 -7.22 -7.02 10.00
N THR A 86 -6.07 -7.41 9.47
CA THR A 86 -5.96 -8.02 8.13
C THR A 86 -6.78 -9.31 8.02
N PHE A 87 -6.70 -10.21 8.99
CA PHE A 87 -7.39 -11.50 8.93
C PHE A 87 -8.90 -11.35 8.68
N TYR A 88 -9.60 -10.63 9.57
CA TYR A 88 -11.05 -10.47 9.43
C TYR A 88 -11.42 -9.54 8.27
N GLY A 89 -10.66 -8.47 8.09
CA GLY A 89 -10.90 -7.54 6.98
C GLY A 89 -10.84 -8.22 5.62
N THR A 90 -9.82 -9.04 5.38
CA THR A 90 -9.71 -9.78 4.11
C THR A 90 -10.71 -10.92 4.00
N ALA A 91 -11.20 -11.49 5.13
CA ALA A 91 -12.31 -12.43 5.10
C ALA A 91 -13.61 -11.77 4.61
N VAL A 92 -13.90 -10.53 5.05
CA VAL A 92 -15.05 -9.76 4.57
C VAL A 92 -14.90 -9.42 3.08
N VAL A 93 -13.73 -8.96 2.64
CA VAL A 93 -13.45 -8.69 1.21
C VAL A 93 -13.68 -9.96 0.38
N ARG A 94 -13.08 -11.08 0.80
CA ARG A 94 -13.23 -12.37 0.11
C ARG A 94 -14.69 -12.85 0.03
N GLN A 95 -15.51 -12.55 1.04
CA GLN A 95 -16.93 -12.89 0.98
C GLN A 95 -17.65 -12.10 -0.12
N PHE A 96 -17.33 -10.81 -0.31
CA PHE A 96 -17.84 -10.03 -1.44
C PHE A 96 -17.36 -10.59 -2.79
N GLU A 97 -16.09 -11.03 -2.88
CA GLU A 97 -15.58 -11.73 -4.07
C GLU A 97 -16.37 -13.00 -4.38
N MET A 98 -16.73 -13.82 -3.34
CA MET A 98 -17.58 -14.99 -3.49
C MET A 98 -19.03 -14.65 -3.91
N MET A 99 -19.49 -13.45 -3.63
CA MET A 99 -20.77 -12.92 -4.10
C MET A 99 -20.70 -12.38 -5.55
N GLY A 100 -19.52 -12.42 -6.21
CA GLY A 100 -19.30 -11.88 -7.54
C GLY A 100 -19.19 -10.35 -7.58
N ILE A 101 -18.91 -9.70 -6.44
CA ILE A 101 -18.77 -8.24 -6.35
C ILE A 101 -17.32 -7.86 -6.60
N LEU A 102 -17.09 -6.88 -7.50
CA LEU A 102 -15.77 -6.33 -7.75
C LEU A 102 -15.17 -5.74 -6.47
N THR A 103 -13.94 -6.10 -6.15
CA THR A 103 -13.24 -5.57 -4.97
C THR A 103 -11.90 -4.95 -5.32
N VAL A 104 -11.65 -3.74 -4.85
CA VAL A 104 -10.39 -3.04 -5.05
C VAL A 104 -9.82 -2.62 -3.67
N ASN A 105 -8.74 -3.23 -3.24
CA ASN A 105 -8.00 -4.36 -3.80
C ASN A 105 -8.62 -5.70 -3.36
N GLU A 106 -8.31 -6.75 -4.10
CA GLU A 106 -8.70 -8.12 -3.76
C GLU A 106 -8.08 -8.63 -2.45
N SER A 107 -8.79 -9.56 -1.79
CA SER A 107 -8.37 -10.13 -0.50
C SER A 107 -6.99 -10.81 -0.56
N GLN A 108 -6.71 -11.55 -1.63
CA GLN A 108 -5.43 -12.22 -1.84
C GLN A 108 -4.28 -11.23 -2.01
N SER A 109 -4.49 -10.17 -2.76
CA SER A 109 -3.50 -9.13 -3.03
C SER A 109 -3.19 -8.32 -1.77
N ILE A 110 -4.21 -8.03 -0.95
CA ILE A 110 -4.04 -7.44 0.37
C ILE A 110 -3.17 -8.33 1.25
N ASN A 111 -3.46 -9.63 1.32
CA ASN A 111 -2.67 -10.56 2.14
C ASN A 111 -1.22 -10.68 1.68
N ARG A 112 -0.97 -10.69 0.35
CA ARG A 112 0.41 -10.69 -0.19
C ARG A 112 1.19 -9.46 0.24
N SER A 113 0.58 -8.27 0.15
CA SER A 113 1.24 -7.01 0.50
C SER A 113 1.44 -6.82 2.01
N ARG A 114 0.65 -7.50 2.85
CA ARG A 114 0.77 -7.44 4.31
C ARG A 114 1.88 -8.32 4.87
N ASP A 115 2.20 -9.37 4.16
CA ASP A 115 3.31 -10.28 4.47
C ASP A 115 4.60 -9.72 3.87
N LYS A 116 5.45 -9.12 4.70
CA LYS A 116 6.70 -8.47 4.27
C LYS A 116 7.63 -9.45 3.54
N LEU A 117 7.77 -10.67 4.07
CA LEU A 117 8.64 -11.66 3.45
C LEU A 117 8.11 -12.08 2.08
N ARG A 118 6.83 -12.39 2.00
CA ARG A 118 6.17 -12.76 0.75
C ARG A 118 6.23 -11.64 -0.29
N THR A 119 6.05 -10.38 0.14
CA THR A 119 6.22 -9.21 -0.72
C THR A 119 7.61 -9.18 -1.34
N ILE A 120 8.66 -9.28 -0.53
CA ILE A 120 10.06 -9.25 -0.98
C ILE A 120 10.35 -10.42 -1.95
N GLN A 121 9.88 -11.63 -1.65
CA GLN A 121 10.03 -12.80 -2.52
C GLN A 121 9.33 -12.61 -3.87
N ILE A 122 8.12 -12.05 -3.90
CA ILE A 122 7.38 -11.77 -5.14
C ILE A 122 8.09 -10.69 -5.96
N LEU A 123 8.52 -9.59 -5.34
CA LEU A 123 9.25 -8.51 -6.01
C LEU A 123 10.56 -9.03 -6.62
N SER A 124 11.34 -9.77 -5.86
CA SER A 124 12.59 -10.40 -6.33
C SER A 124 12.35 -11.33 -7.54
N ARG A 125 11.34 -12.19 -7.47
CA ARG A 125 10.96 -13.07 -8.59
C ARG A 125 10.54 -12.29 -9.83
N SER A 126 9.96 -11.12 -9.65
CA SER A 126 9.48 -10.24 -10.74
C SER A 126 10.59 -9.31 -11.28
N SER A 127 11.85 -9.54 -10.91
CA SER A 127 13.00 -8.72 -11.30
C SER A 127 12.78 -7.24 -10.98
N ILE A 128 12.24 -6.96 -9.79
CA ILE A 128 12.09 -5.62 -9.23
C ILE A 128 13.17 -5.45 -8.19
N ASP A 129 13.96 -4.38 -8.34
CA ASP A 129 15.08 -4.11 -7.46
C ASP A 129 14.61 -3.75 -6.06
N ILE A 130 15.20 -4.43 -5.09
CA ILE A 130 14.95 -4.27 -3.66
C ILE A 130 16.30 -4.15 -2.93
N PRO A 131 16.35 -3.57 -1.73
CA PRO A 131 17.55 -3.70 -0.89
C PRO A 131 17.85 -5.17 -0.61
N LYS A 132 19.12 -5.55 -0.64
CA LYS A 132 19.53 -6.93 -0.31
C LYS A 132 18.95 -7.32 1.03
N THR A 133 18.24 -8.41 1.07
CA THR A 133 17.50 -8.85 2.26
C THR A 133 17.73 -10.33 2.49
N VAL A 134 17.95 -10.70 3.74
CA VAL A 134 18.10 -12.09 4.16
C VAL A 134 17.18 -12.35 5.36
N LEU A 135 16.65 -13.55 5.43
CA LEU A 135 15.90 -14.08 6.57
C LEU A 135 16.50 -15.44 6.94
N ALA A 136 16.66 -15.66 8.22
CA ALA A 136 16.95 -16.98 8.76
C ALA A 136 16.24 -17.13 10.10
N GLU A 137 15.60 -18.27 10.31
CA GLU A 137 14.89 -18.58 11.55
C GLU A 137 15.87 -19.06 12.63
N GLU A 138 16.58 -20.15 12.32
CA GLU A 138 17.57 -20.73 13.22
C GLU A 138 18.96 -20.74 12.59
N THR A 139 19.70 -19.63 12.68
CA THR A 139 21.10 -19.65 12.29
C THR A 139 22.01 -19.31 13.47
N ARG A 140 23.13 -20.04 13.58
CA ARG A 140 24.23 -19.70 14.47
C ARG A 140 25.25 -18.81 13.77
N ASP A 141 25.18 -18.72 12.43
CA ASP A 141 26.08 -17.91 11.60
C ASP A 141 25.49 -16.53 11.31
N ILE A 142 25.42 -15.69 12.35
CA ILE A 142 24.95 -14.31 12.22
C ILE A 142 25.92 -13.48 11.35
N ASP A 143 27.20 -13.76 11.41
CA ASP A 143 28.20 -13.06 10.58
C ASP A 143 28.01 -13.36 9.10
N GLY A 144 27.69 -14.61 8.75
CA GLY A 144 27.33 -15.00 7.40
C GLY A 144 26.08 -14.26 6.90
N LEU A 145 25.03 -14.13 7.75
CA LEU A 145 23.85 -13.35 7.40
C LEU A 145 24.18 -11.89 7.09
N ILE A 146 24.96 -11.24 7.96
CA ILE A 146 25.35 -9.84 7.77
C ILE A 146 26.17 -9.69 6.48
N SER A 147 27.07 -10.63 6.18
CA SER A 147 27.90 -10.60 5.00
C SER A 147 27.11 -10.74 3.69
N ILE A 148 25.96 -11.44 3.69
CA ILE A 148 25.06 -11.56 2.52
C ILE A 148 24.47 -10.20 2.14
N VAL A 149 24.04 -9.41 3.12
CA VAL A 149 23.41 -8.11 2.85
C VAL A 149 24.42 -6.97 2.67
N GLY A 150 25.69 -7.23 2.86
CA GLY A 150 26.78 -6.25 2.85
C GLY A 150 27.32 -6.06 4.27
N GLU A 151 28.21 -5.16 4.51
CA GLU A 151 28.73 -4.87 5.83
C GLU A 151 27.81 -3.90 6.60
N ALA A 152 27.98 -3.81 7.93
CA ALA A 152 27.29 -2.79 8.72
C ALA A 152 27.63 -1.36 8.22
N PRO A 153 26.67 -0.43 8.30
CA PRO A 153 25.39 -0.54 8.98
C PRO A 153 24.37 -1.39 8.22
N VAL A 154 23.52 -2.12 8.95
CA VAL A 154 22.42 -2.93 8.42
C VAL A 154 21.13 -2.59 9.13
N VAL A 155 20.00 -2.83 8.46
CA VAL A 155 18.66 -2.63 9.04
C VAL A 155 18.10 -3.97 9.45
N VAL A 156 17.74 -4.10 10.73
CA VAL A 156 17.03 -5.27 11.28
C VAL A 156 15.56 -4.93 11.42
N LYS A 157 14.69 -5.74 10.82
CA LYS A 157 13.24 -5.50 10.81
C LYS A 157 12.50 -6.71 11.37
N LEU A 158 11.52 -6.48 12.24
CA LEU A 158 10.53 -7.50 12.58
C LEU A 158 9.66 -7.78 11.35
N THR A 159 9.35 -9.06 11.08
CA THR A 159 8.41 -9.42 10.01
C THR A 159 7.01 -8.91 10.34
N GLU A 160 6.64 -8.91 11.62
CA GLU A 160 5.39 -8.34 12.13
C GLU A 160 5.64 -6.94 12.68
N GLY A 161 4.84 -5.98 12.25
CA GLY A 161 4.95 -4.58 12.66
C GLY A 161 4.58 -3.62 11.54
N THR A 162 4.08 -2.45 11.90
CA THR A 162 3.66 -1.40 10.96
C THR A 162 4.23 -0.05 11.37
N GLN A 163 4.28 0.89 10.44
CA GLN A 163 4.68 2.29 10.70
C GLN A 163 6.11 2.44 11.29
N GLY A 164 7.03 1.56 10.91
CA GLY A 164 8.42 1.62 11.39
C GLY A 164 8.65 1.06 12.80
N VAL A 165 7.62 0.52 13.45
CA VAL A 165 7.80 -0.22 14.73
C VAL A 165 8.55 -1.52 14.44
N GLY A 166 9.59 -1.81 15.24
CA GLY A 166 10.43 -2.99 15.03
C GLY A 166 11.42 -2.88 13.86
N VAL A 167 11.77 -1.66 13.44
CA VAL A 167 12.82 -1.39 12.45
C VAL A 167 13.97 -0.66 13.12
N VAL A 168 15.15 -1.26 13.16
CA VAL A 168 16.32 -0.76 13.88
C VAL A 168 17.55 -0.75 12.98
N LEU A 169 18.29 0.37 12.98
CA LEU A 169 19.59 0.47 12.34
C LEU A 169 20.68 -0.04 13.29
N ALA A 170 21.43 -1.03 12.87
CA ALA A 170 22.60 -1.53 13.57
C ALA A 170 23.86 -0.97 12.90
N GLU A 171 24.52 -0.01 13.56
CA GLU A 171 25.64 0.73 12.99
C GLU A 171 26.94 -0.07 12.91
N SER A 172 27.04 -1.16 13.67
CA SER A 172 28.19 -2.05 13.68
C SER A 172 27.78 -3.51 13.64
N ARG A 173 28.71 -4.39 13.20
CA ARG A 173 28.50 -5.83 13.19
C ARG A 173 28.17 -6.38 14.59
N SER A 174 28.80 -5.86 15.64
CA SER A 174 28.52 -6.27 17.02
C SER A 174 27.13 -5.83 17.47
N ALA A 175 26.68 -4.62 17.12
CA ALA A 175 25.33 -4.15 17.40
C ALA A 175 24.28 -5.00 16.66
N ALA A 176 24.52 -5.31 15.38
CA ALA A 176 23.65 -6.19 14.61
C ALA A 176 23.53 -7.58 15.25
N ARG A 177 24.63 -8.19 15.65
CA ARG A 177 24.65 -9.48 16.35
C ARG A 177 23.84 -9.43 17.63
N SER A 178 24.09 -8.46 18.50
CA SER A 178 23.37 -8.32 19.77
C SER A 178 21.86 -8.14 19.57
N LEU A 179 21.47 -7.37 18.55
CA LEU A 179 20.07 -7.11 18.23
C LEU A 179 19.37 -8.38 17.69
N ILE A 180 20.03 -9.10 16.79
CA ILE A 180 19.52 -10.36 16.23
C ILE A 180 19.35 -11.40 17.34
N ASP A 181 20.35 -11.54 18.23
CA ASP A 181 20.27 -12.47 19.37
C ASP A 181 19.13 -12.10 20.32
N ALA A 182 18.95 -10.80 20.61
CA ALA A 182 17.86 -10.33 21.47
C ALA A 182 16.48 -10.65 20.88
N PHE A 183 16.27 -10.40 19.58
CA PHE A 183 14.99 -10.72 18.94
C PHE A 183 14.72 -12.22 18.86
N ARG A 184 15.75 -13.03 18.66
CA ARG A 184 15.62 -14.50 18.67
C ARG A 184 15.21 -15.04 20.05
N GLN A 185 15.74 -14.45 21.14
CA GLN A 185 15.32 -14.82 22.50
C GLN A 185 13.83 -14.50 22.75
N LEU A 186 13.26 -13.57 21.99
CA LEU A 186 11.84 -13.20 22.04
C LEU A 186 10.99 -13.99 21.05
N ASP A 187 11.56 -15.01 20.38
CA ASP A 187 10.89 -15.82 19.35
C ASP A 187 10.32 -14.97 18.21
N ALA A 188 11.00 -13.87 17.88
CA ALA A 188 10.57 -12.91 16.87
C ALA A 188 11.24 -13.19 15.52
N ASN A 189 10.43 -13.33 14.48
CA ASN A 189 10.89 -13.44 13.10
C ASN A 189 11.47 -12.12 12.60
N ILE A 190 12.71 -12.13 12.09
CA ILE A 190 13.42 -10.94 11.65
C ILE A 190 13.90 -11.04 10.21
N LEU A 191 13.96 -9.89 9.55
CA LEU A 191 14.67 -9.67 8.31
C LEU A 191 15.91 -8.83 8.58
N VAL A 192 17.03 -9.19 7.99
CA VAL A 192 18.23 -8.35 7.94
C VAL A 192 18.35 -7.80 6.52
N GLN A 193 18.49 -6.49 6.41
CA GLN A 193 18.48 -5.78 5.13
C GLN A 193 19.65 -4.80 5.04
N GLU A 194 20.22 -4.63 3.86
CA GLU A 194 21.25 -3.61 3.63
C GLU A 194 20.71 -2.21 3.93
N TYR A 195 21.56 -1.36 4.46
CA TYR A 195 21.28 0.05 4.66
C TYR A 195 21.70 0.86 3.44
N ILE A 196 20.77 1.58 2.85
CA ILE A 196 21.03 2.43 1.68
C ILE A 196 21.44 3.82 2.17
N LYS A 197 22.75 4.04 2.28
CA LYS A 197 23.32 5.26 2.85
C LYS A 197 22.95 6.50 2.05
N GLU A 198 22.93 6.40 0.73
CA GLU A 198 22.65 7.49 -0.19
C GLU A 198 21.22 8.04 -0.08
N ALA A 199 20.29 7.23 0.42
CA ALA A 199 18.93 7.68 0.70
C ALA A 199 18.84 8.66 1.88
N SER A 200 19.81 8.63 2.80
CA SER A 200 19.98 9.64 3.88
C SER A 200 18.71 9.98 4.65
N GLY A 201 17.90 8.99 5.03
CA GLY A 201 16.63 9.20 5.75
C GLY A 201 15.51 9.78 4.89
N THR A 202 15.62 9.65 3.57
CA THR A 202 14.56 10.00 2.62
C THR A 202 14.05 8.76 1.90
N ASP A 203 12.78 8.75 1.59
CA ASP A 203 12.17 7.79 0.67
C ASP A 203 11.16 8.49 -0.27
N ILE A 204 10.85 7.80 -1.34
CA ILE A 204 9.85 8.22 -2.32
C ILE A 204 8.61 7.36 -2.14
N ARG A 205 7.45 8.00 -1.96
CA ARG A 205 6.16 7.32 -2.04
C ARG A 205 5.49 7.62 -3.37
N CYS A 206 5.27 6.59 -4.16
CA CYS A 206 4.45 6.61 -5.37
C CYS A 206 3.05 6.09 -5.06
N LEU A 207 2.00 6.80 -5.48
CA LEU A 207 0.65 6.29 -5.44
C LEU A 207 0.26 5.80 -6.83
N VAL A 208 -0.01 4.51 -6.91
CA VAL A 208 -0.40 3.81 -8.13
C VAL A 208 -1.90 3.57 -8.11
N VAL A 209 -2.56 3.84 -9.23
CA VAL A 209 -3.96 3.51 -9.49
C VAL A 209 -4.04 2.88 -10.87
N GLY A 210 -4.49 1.65 -10.94
CA GLY A 210 -4.49 0.86 -12.17
C GLY A 210 -3.07 0.63 -12.69
N ASP A 211 -2.79 1.17 -13.86
CA ASP A 211 -1.52 1.03 -14.57
C ASP A 211 -0.65 2.30 -14.57
N ARG A 212 -1.00 3.30 -13.75
CA ARG A 212 -0.29 4.58 -13.70
C ARG A 212 0.04 5.06 -12.28
N VAL A 213 1.13 5.78 -12.13
CA VAL A 213 1.43 6.56 -10.93
C VAL A 213 0.68 7.90 -11.03
N VAL A 214 -0.28 8.10 -10.14
CA VAL A 214 -1.12 9.33 -10.12
C VAL A 214 -0.50 10.45 -9.33
N ALA A 215 0.29 10.14 -8.28
CA ALA A 215 0.98 11.13 -7.46
C ALA A 215 2.26 10.55 -6.85
N GLY A 216 3.21 11.44 -6.55
CA GLY A 216 4.44 11.11 -5.85
C GLY A 216 4.76 12.14 -4.78
N MET A 217 5.44 11.72 -3.71
CA MET A 217 6.03 12.62 -2.71
C MET A 217 7.34 12.05 -2.19
N GLU A 218 8.29 12.91 -1.92
CA GLU A 218 9.46 12.60 -1.12
C GLU A 218 9.09 12.75 0.36
N ARG A 219 9.44 11.75 1.19
CA ARG A 219 9.31 11.84 2.64
C ARG A 219 10.70 11.93 3.24
N ARG A 220 10.85 12.80 4.20
CA ARG A 220 12.12 13.02 4.90
C ARG A 220 11.91 12.90 6.40
N SER A 221 12.80 12.15 7.05
CA SER A 221 12.85 12.10 8.50
C SER A 221 13.25 13.44 9.13
N HIS A 222 12.82 13.68 10.36
CA HIS A 222 13.36 14.71 11.21
C HIS A 222 14.49 14.15 12.10
N ASP A 223 15.37 15.01 12.57
CA ASP A 223 16.39 14.72 13.59
C ASP A 223 17.40 13.61 13.25
N GLY A 224 17.64 13.35 11.94
CA GLY A 224 18.63 12.39 11.51
C GLY A 224 18.20 10.92 11.67
N ASP A 225 16.94 10.63 11.98
CA ASP A 225 16.42 9.27 11.91
C ASP A 225 16.50 8.76 10.45
N PHE A 226 16.83 7.50 10.28
CA PHE A 226 16.86 6.86 8.97
C PHE A 226 15.46 6.48 8.45
N ARG A 227 14.41 6.56 9.30
CA ARG A 227 13.01 6.26 8.98
C ARG A 227 12.26 7.53 8.59
N SER A 228 11.71 7.58 7.40
CA SER A 228 11.04 8.75 6.79
C SER A 228 9.52 8.81 6.97
N ASN A 229 8.95 7.97 7.85
CA ASN A 229 7.51 7.85 8.02
C ASN A 229 6.85 9.14 8.54
N LEU A 230 5.85 9.67 7.80
CA LEU A 230 5.10 10.89 8.19
C LEU A 230 4.45 10.78 9.58
N HIS A 231 3.98 9.58 9.97
CA HIS A 231 3.39 9.35 11.30
C HIS A 231 4.38 9.46 12.45
N GLN A 232 5.68 9.44 12.18
CA GLN A 232 6.75 9.66 13.15
C GLN A 232 7.32 11.08 13.09
N GLY A 233 6.57 12.03 12.51
CA GLY A 233 6.97 13.43 12.43
C GLY A 233 7.73 13.80 11.16
N GLY A 234 7.89 12.91 10.19
CA GLY A 234 8.51 13.20 8.91
C GLY A 234 7.73 14.26 8.10
N SER A 235 8.42 14.96 7.22
CA SER A 235 7.83 15.92 6.27
C SER A 235 7.67 15.29 4.89
N GLY A 236 6.65 15.73 4.15
CA GLY A 236 6.44 15.38 2.75
C GLY A 236 6.67 16.59 1.85
N THR A 237 7.38 16.43 0.75
CA THR A 237 7.58 17.44 -0.29
C THR A 237 7.22 16.90 -1.66
N PRO A 238 6.76 17.75 -2.61
CA PRO A 238 6.55 17.32 -3.99
C PRO A 238 7.84 16.75 -4.57
N VAL A 239 7.74 15.76 -5.43
CA VAL A 239 8.89 15.16 -6.10
C VAL A 239 8.61 14.93 -7.58
N ASP A 240 9.59 15.22 -8.41
CA ASP A 240 9.59 14.80 -9.80
C ASP A 240 10.08 13.35 -9.88
N LEU A 241 9.17 12.47 -10.27
CA LEU A 241 9.48 11.06 -10.45
C LEU A 241 10.10 10.81 -11.82
N THR A 242 11.15 10.02 -11.87
CA THR A 242 11.71 9.53 -13.12
C THR A 242 10.77 8.49 -13.78
N ASP A 243 10.96 8.25 -15.07
CA ASP A 243 10.20 7.20 -15.78
C ASP A 243 10.48 5.82 -15.20
N GLU A 244 11.72 5.56 -14.77
CA GLU A 244 12.12 4.32 -14.11
C GLU A 244 11.39 4.13 -12.76
N GLU A 245 11.29 5.19 -11.93
CA GLU A 245 10.55 5.14 -10.66
C GLU A 245 9.06 4.87 -10.88
N ARG A 246 8.46 5.46 -11.93
CA ARG A 246 7.07 5.20 -12.32
C ARG A 246 6.87 3.76 -12.79
N ASP A 247 7.73 3.26 -13.68
CA ASP A 247 7.67 1.89 -14.19
C ASP A 247 7.78 0.87 -13.06
N ILE A 248 8.80 1.02 -12.21
CA ILE A 248 9.01 0.12 -11.06
C ILE A 248 7.82 0.13 -10.10
N ALA A 249 7.24 1.30 -9.80
CA ALA A 249 6.07 1.41 -8.92
C ALA A 249 4.86 0.64 -9.50
N VAL A 250 4.58 0.81 -10.78
CA VAL A 250 3.49 0.09 -11.46
C VAL A 250 3.75 -1.41 -11.51
N ARG A 251 4.95 -1.84 -11.86
CA ARG A 251 5.33 -3.25 -11.89
C ARG A 251 5.24 -3.90 -10.51
N ALA A 252 5.68 -3.22 -9.46
CA ALA A 252 5.60 -3.70 -8.08
C ALA A 252 4.14 -3.88 -7.63
N THR A 253 3.27 -2.95 -7.98
CA THR A 253 1.83 -3.01 -7.71
C THR A 253 1.20 -4.22 -8.40
N LYS A 254 1.45 -4.38 -9.70
CA LYS A 254 0.94 -5.50 -10.53
C LYS A 254 1.48 -6.87 -10.08
N ALA A 255 2.75 -6.95 -9.68
CA ALA A 255 3.35 -8.20 -9.20
C ALA A 255 2.65 -8.76 -7.97
N LEU A 256 2.13 -7.89 -7.12
CA LEU A 256 1.32 -8.28 -5.95
C LEU A 256 -0.17 -8.47 -6.26
N GLY A 257 -0.61 -8.14 -7.49
CA GLY A 257 -2.00 -8.18 -7.91
C GLY A 257 -2.83 -7.04 -7.33
N LEU A 258 -2.21 -5.91 -6.99
CA LEU A 258 -2.90 -4.72 -6.48
C LEU A 258 -3.30 -3.80 -7.65
N GLU A 259 -4.40 -3.08 -7.47
CA GLU A 259 -4.86 -2.04 -8.38
C GLU A 259 -4.65 -0.64 -7.79
N VAL A 260 -4.76 -0.51 -6.46
CA VAL A 260 -4.47 0.73 -5.75
C VAL A 260 -3.39 0.45 -4.71
N ALA A 261 -2.25 1.10 -4.82
CA ALA A 261 -1.13 0.89 -3.93
C ALA A 261 -0.31 2.15 -3.64
N GLY A 262 0.28 2.17 -2.45
CA GLY A 262 1.37 3.09 -2.13
C GLY A 262 2.68 2.32 -2.17
N VAL A 263 3.54 2.65 -3.12
CA VAL A 263 4.86 2.03 -3.28
C VAL A 263 5.91 2.94 -2.67
N ASP A 264 6.64 2.42 -1.69
CA ASP A 264 7.73 3.12 -1.03
C ASP A 264 9.06 2.63 -1.59
N MET A 265 9.92 3.54 -2.01
CA MET A 265 11.22 3.21 -2.61
C MET A 265 12.32 4.14 -2.15
N LEU A 266 13.56 3.66 -2.18
CA LEU A 266 14.76 4.42 -1.94
C LEU A 266 15.48 4.72 -3.25
N ARG A 267 16.00 5.93 -3.41
CA ARG A 267 16.96 6.26 -4.44
C ARG A 267 18.34 5.76 -4.04
N SER A 268 18.97 4.96 -4.90
CA SER A 268 20.30 4.42 -4.67
C SER A 268 21.22 4.66 -5.86
N ASN A 269 22.53 4.42 -5.69
CA ASN A 269 23.52 4.53 -6.76
C ASN A 269 23.33 3.47 -7.87
N ARG A 270 22.46 2.48 -7.67
CA ARG A 270 22.11 1.44 -8.64
C ARG A 270 20.65 1.50 -9.12
N GLY A 271 19.99 2.66 -8.96
CA GLY A 271 18.59 2.86 -9.32
C GLY A 271 17.65 2.85 -8.13
N PRO A 272 16.34 2.95 -8.35
CA PRO A 272 15.32 2.92 -7.31
C PRO A 272 15.13 1.50 -6.76
N LEU A 273 15.02 1.39 -5.43
CA LEU A 273 14.86 0.13 -4.70
C LEU A 273 13.52 0.13 -3.95
N VAL A 274 12.65 -0.82 -4.24
CA VAL A 274 11.34 -0.92 -3.57
C VAL A 274 11.51 -1.46 -2.16
N LEU A 275 10.99 -0.72 -1.16
CA LEU A 275 10.98 -1.10 0.25
C LEU A 275 9.73 -1.88 0.64
N GLU A 276 8.58 -1.36 0.25
CA GLU A 276 7.27 -1.96 0.55
C GLU A 276 6.18 -1.49 -0.41
N VAL A 277 5.11 -2.27 -0.50
CA VAL A 277 3.93 -1.96 -1.30
C VAL A 277 2.69 -2.05 -0.40
N ASN A 278 2.03 -0.93 -0.19
CA ASN A 278 0.91 -0.79 0.74
C ASN A 278 -0.43 -0.90 0.03
N SER A 279 -1.24 -1.92 0.34
CA SER A 279 -2.57 -2.16 -0.25
C SER A 279 -3.68 -1.22 0.21
N SER A 280 -3.46 -0.44 1.25
CA SER A 280 -4.43 0.55 1.76
C SER A 280 -3.69 1.84 2.14
N PRO A 281 -3.05 2.53 1.16
CA PRO A 281 -2.23 3.70 1.44
C PRO A 281 -3.08 4.84 1.99
N GLY A 282 -2.55 5.57 2.98
CA GLY A 282 -3.09 6.85 3.38
C GLY A 282 -2.91 7.87 2.26
N ILE A 283 -3.95 8.58 1.88
CA ILE A 283 -3.89 9.57 0.78
C ILE A 283 -3.72 11.00 1.26
N GLU A 284 -3.89 11.28 2.57
CA GLU A 284 -3.84 12.64 3.12
C GLU A 284 -2.51 13.34 2.83
N GLY A 285 -1.41 12.71 3.19
CA GLY A 285 -0.07 13.31 3.01
C GLY A 285 0.23 13.60 1.55
N ILE A 286 -0.07 12.65 0.67
CA ILE A 286 0.26 12.80 -0.75
C ILE A 286 -0.68 13.79 -1.47
N GLU A 287 -2.00 13.83 -1.15
CA GLU A 287 -2.93 14.84 -1.70
C GLU A 287 -2.52 16.25 -1.29
N ARG A 288 -2.19 16.45 0.01
CA ARG A 288 -1.73 17.74 0.52
C ARG A 288 -0.41 18.21 -0.09
N THR A 289 0.50 17.26 -0.34
CA THR A 289 1.84 17.57 -0.85
C THR A 289 1.83 17.80 -2.36
N SER A 290 1.15 16.95 -3.13
CA SER A 290 1.14 17.00 -4.60
C SER A 290 0.04 17.88 -5.18
N ASN A 291 -0.97 18.23 -4.39
CA ASN A 291 -2.20 18.89 -4.84
C ASN A 291 -2.94 18.13 -5.95
N VAL A 292 -2.83 16.79 -5.95
CA VAL A 292 -3.50 15.88 -6.88
C VAL A 292 -4.73 15.28 -6.21
N ASP A 293 -5.86 15.23 -6.90
CA ASP A 293 -7.09 14.54 -6.45
C ASP A 293 -6.94 13.02 -6.62
N VAL A 294 -6.28 12.42 -5.64
CA VAL A 294 -6.03 10.97 -5.61
C VAL A 294 -7.33 10.19 -5.43
N ALA A 295 -8.22 10.68 -4.58
CA ALA A 295 -9.51 10.03 -4.36
C ALA A 295 -10.33 10.00 -5.66
N GLY A 296 -10.38 11.12 -6.40
CA GLY A 296 -11.02 11.19 -7.70
C GLY A 296 -10.44 10.19 -8.72
N ALA A 297 -9.11 10.08 -8.79
CA ALA A 297 -8.44 9.13 -9.67
C ALA A 297 -8.78 7.65 -9.33
N ILE A 298 -8.94 7.32 -8.03
CA ILE A 298 -9.36 5.98 -7.61
C ILE A 298 -10.81 5.71 -8.06
N ILE A 299 -11.73 6.65 -7.90
CA ILE A 299 -13.11 6.47 -8.31
C ILE A 299 -13.23 6.34 -9.85
N GLU A 300 -12.48 7.15 -10.59
CA GLU A 300 -12.39 7.05 -12.06
C GLU A 300 -11.94 5.65 -12.50
N HIS A 301 -10.92 5.10 -11.85
CA HIS A 301 -10.46 3.74 -12.12
C HIS A 301 -11.54 2.67 -11.85
N LEU A 302 -12.36 2.84 -10.80
CA LEU A 302 -13.47 1.90 -10.55
C LEU A 302 -14.55 1.97 -11.62
N GLU A 303 -14.85 3.18 -12.14
CA GLU A 303 -15.77 3.35 -13.25
C GLU A 303 -15.26 2.65 -14.51
N GLU A 304 -13.97 2.78 -14.82
CA GLU A 304 -13.31 2.10 -15.94
C GLU A 304 -13.42 0.58 -15.79
N ARG A 305 -13.12 0.03 -14.62
CA ARG A 305 -13.18 -1.40 -14.35
C ARG A 305 -14.59 -1.99 -14.49
N LEU A 306 -15.62 -1.30 -14.00
CA LEU A 306 -17.02 -1.72 -14.16
C LEU A 306 -17.54 -1.57 -15.60
N GLY A 307 -16.92 -0.69 -16.40
CA GLY A 307 -17.27 -0.52 -17.80
C GLY A 307 -16.62 -1.53 -18.75
N GLU A 308 -15.66 -2.32 -18.23
CA GLU A 308 -14.97 -3.40 -18.96
C GLU A 308 -15.62 -4.79 -18.77
N GLU A 309 -16.48 -4.97 -17.73
CA GLU A 309 -17.27 -6.16 -17.47
C GLU A 309 -18.64 -6.10 -18.20
#